data_85221dfefa11bb27b41fb392bbea1e7b
#
_entry.id   85221dfefa11bb27b41fb392bbea1e7b
#
_cell.length_a   1.000
_cell.length_b   1.000
_cell.length_c   1.000
_cell.angle_alpha   90.00
_cell.angle_beta   90.00
_cell.angle_gamma   90.00
#
_symmetry.space_group_name_H-M   'P 1'
#
loop_
_entity.id
_entity.type
_entity.pdbx_description
1 polymer ?
#
loop_
_entity_poly.entity_id
_entity_poly.type
_entity_poly.pdbx_seq_one_letter_code
_entity_poly.pdbx_strand_id
1 'polypeptide(L)' 'MPNIDMQLGDTKGLSRRMDLLGRAVIPIEFRKELGLDEEEKPWIEMFLVNDGVYIRKKKFMYKGE' A
#
# COMPACT_ATOMS: atom_id res chain seq x y z
N MET A 1 -0.81 -1.63 -18.32
CA MET A 1 -0.93 -2.04 -17.77
C MET A 1 -1.80 -2.87 -17.71
N PRO A 2 -1.96 -3.41 -18.17
CA PRO A 2 -2.87 -4.28 -18.32
C PRO A 2 -3.09 -5.22 -17.27
N ASN A 3 -2.17 -5.81 -16.74
CA ASN A 3 -2.41 -6.73 -15.79
C ASN A 3 -2.98 -6.16 -14.61
N ILE A 4 -2.61 -4.99 -14.33
CA ILE A 4 -3.13 -4.32 -13.23
C ILE A 4 -4.59 -4.13 -13.35
N ASP A 5 -5.00 -3.85 -14.53
CA ASP A 5 -6.41 -3.69 -14.75
C ASP A 5 -7.15 -4.92 -14.38
N MET A 6 -6.62 -6.05 -14.69
CA MET A 6 -7.32 -7.24 -14.40
C MET A 6 -7.41 -7.47 -12.94
N GLN A 7 -6.33 -7.20 -12.25
CA GLN A 7 -6.37 -7.43 -10.86
C GLN A 7 -7.23 -6.46 -10.15
N LEU A 8 -7.33 -5.29 -10.68
CA LEU A 8 -8.12 -4.26 -10.06
C LEU A 8 -9.48 -4.16 -10.67
N GLY A 9 -9.89 -5.15 -11.41
CA GLY A 9 -11.15 -5.09 -12.08
C GLY A 9 -12.29 -4.78 -11.16
N ASP A 10 -12.26 -5.33 -9.98
CA ASP A 10 -13.32 -5.09 -9.04
C ASP A 10 -12.95 -4.01 -8.08
N THR A 11 -11.78 -3.46 -8.20
CA THR A 11 -11.29 -2.48 -7.26
C THR A 11 -10.99 -1.21 -8.00
N LYS A 12 -11.52 -0.13 -7.55
CA LYS A 12 -11.28 1.11 -8.21
C LYS A 12 -9.99 1.69 -7.72
N GLY A 13 -9.16 2.11 -8.64
CA GLY A 13 -7.95 2.80 -8.27
C GLY A 13 -8.26 4.20 -7.81
N LEU A 14 -7.43 4.72 -6.96
CA LEU A 14 -7.58 6.08 -6.49
C LEU A 14 -6.32 6.85 -6.85
N SER A 15 -6.50 8.08 -7.27
CA SER A 15 -5.38 8.91 -7.66
C SER A 15 -5.04 9.87 -6.54
N ARG A 16 -3.76 10.04 -6.31
CA ARG A 16 -3.30 11.00 -5.33
C ARG A 16 -2.09 11.69 -5.90
N ARG A 17 -1.92 12.94 -5.53
CA ARG A 17 -0.80 13.72 -6.03
C ARG A 17 0.39 13.50 -5.11
N MET A 18 1.53 13.27 -5.70
CA MET A 18 2.76 13.14 -4.92
C MET A 18 3.34 14.53 -4.71
N ASP A 19 3.86 14.80 -3.54
CA ASP A 19 4.44 16.11 -3.26
C ASP A 19 5.91 16.11 -3.70
N LEU A 20 6.57 17.22 -3.44
CA LEU A 20 7.94 17.38 -3.89
C LEU A 20 8.94 16.49 -3.15
N LEU A 21 8.53 15.98 -2.01
CA LEU A 21 9.40 15.09 -1.26
C LEU A 21 9.11 13.63 -1.57
N GLY A 22 8.26 13.37 -2.54
CA GLY A 22 7.97 12.01 -2.92
C GLY A 22 6.94 11.33 -2.04
N ARG A 23 6.10 12.09 -1.36
CA ARG A 23 5.13 11.53 -0.46
C ARG A 23 3.74 11.59 -1.05
N ALA A 24 2.95 10.60 -0.76
CA ALA A 24 1.56 10.59 -1.16
C ALA A 24 0.78 9.92 -0.04
N VAL A 25 -0.46 10.33 0.13
CA VAL A 25 -1.29 9.78 1.19
C VAL A 25 -1.90 8.47 0.72
N ILE A 26 -1.84 7.46 1.54
CA ILE A 26 -2.54 6.22 1.25
C ILE A 26 -3.98 6.42 1.69
N PRO A 27 -4.94 6.29 0.78
CA PRO A 27 -6.33 6.54 1.13
C PRO A 27 -6.80 5.69 2.30
N ILE A 28 -7.70 6.24 3.08
CA ILE A 28 -8.13 5.57 4.28
C ILE A 28 -8.79 4.23 3.98
N GLU A 29 -9.44 4.11 2.85
CA GLU A 29 -10.05 2.84 2.49
C GLU A 29 -8.99 1.76 2.35
N PHE A 30 -7.84 2.11 1.77
CA PHE A 30 -6.76 1.16 1.61
C PHE A 30 -6.11 0.86 2.95
N ARG A 31 -5.95 1.90 3.77
CA ARG A 31 -5.33 1.69 5.07
C ARG A 31 -6.14 0.72 5.92
N LYS A 32 -7.46 0.82 5.84
CA LYS A 32 -8.30 -0.06 6.63
C LYS A 32 -8.20 -1.49 6.12
N GLU A 33 -8.17 -1.66 4.81
CA GLU A 33 -8.06 -3.00 4.26
C GLU A 33 -6.75 -3.66 4.64
N LEU A 34 -5.70 -2.87 4.76
CA LEU A 34 -4.40 -3.40 5.09
C LEU A 34 -4.15 -3.46 6.59
N GLY A 35 -5.06 -2.95 7.38
CA GLY A 35 -4.90 -2.95 8.82
C GLY A 35 -3.87 -1.94 9.30
N LEU A 36 -3.60 -0.92 8.50
CA LEU A 36 -2.57 0.04 8.86
C LEU A 36 -2.98 0.96 9.98
N ASP A 37 -4.26 1.18 10.14
CA ASP A 37 -4.72 2.11 11.16
C ASP A 37 -4.86 1.47 12.54
N GLU A 38 -4.42 0.23 12.66
CA GLU A 38 -4.50 -0.43 13.95
C GLU A 38 -3.37 0.00 14.86
N GLU A 39 -2.37 0.67 14.32
CA GLU A 39 -1.25 1.16 15.09
C GLU A 39 -1.03 2.61 14.74
N GLU A 40 -0.37 3.31 15.62
CA GLU A 40 -0.17 4.71 15.38
C GLU A 40 0.82 4.97 14.26
N LYS A 41 1.92 4.25 14.23
CA LYS A 41 2.92 4.40 13.20
C LYS A 41 3.31 3.03 12.70
N PRO A 42 2.48 2.45 11.86
CA PRO A 42 2.76 1.08 11.42
C PRO A 42 3.93 1.03 10.46
N TRP A 43 4.61 -0.09 10.46
CA TRP A 43 5.63 -0.34 9.46
C TRP A 43 4.97 -0.91 8.22
N ILE A 44 5.39 -0.43 7.07
CA ILE A 44 4.90 -0.97 5.83
C ILE A 44 6.08 -1.42 4.99
N GLU A 45 5.80 -2.33 4.08
CA GLU A 45 6.80 -2.81 3.13
C GLU A 45 6.34 -2.44 1.75
N MET A 46 7.27 -2.03 0.91
CA MET A 46 6.95 -1.67 -0.45
C MET A 46 7.81 -2.48 -1.39
N PHE A 47 7.20 -2.99 -2.43
CA PHE A 47 7.89 -3.79 -3.42
C PHE A 47 7.62 -3.21 -4.79
N LEU A 48 8.65 -3.11 -5.59
CA LEU A 48 8.48 -2.64 -6.95
C LEU A 48 8.00 -3.81 -7.79
N VAL A 49 6.90 -3.66 -8.46
CA VAL A 49 6.38 -4.73 -9.30
C VAL A 49 5.98 -4.14 -10.64
N ASN A 50 6.54 -4.67 -11.71
CA ASN A 50 6.25 -4.18 -13.04
C ASN A 50 6.33 -2.66 -13.07
N ASP A 51 5.23 -1.98 -13.30
CA ASP A 51 5.24 -0.53 -13.38
C ASP A 51 4.54 0.09 -12.18
N GLY A 52 4.53 -0.59 -11.07
CA GLY A 52 3.85 -0.05 -9.90
C GLY A 52 4.55 -0.45 -8.62
N VAL A 53 3.88 -0.15 -7.52
CA VAL A 53 4.42 -0.46 -6.21
C VAL A 53 3.37 -1.22 -5.44
N TYR A 54 3.78 -2.30 -4.83
CA TYR A 54 2.90 -3.09 -3.97
C TYR A 54 3.24 -2.71 -2.54
N ILE A 55 2.24 -2.37 -1.76
CA ILE A 55 2.44 -1.95 -0.38
C ILE A 55 1.65 -2.88 0.53
N ARG A 56 2.25 -3.27 1.61
CA ARG A 56 1.53 -4.08 2.58
C ARG A 56 2.03 -3.73 3.97
N LYS A 57 1.26 -4.11 4.97
CA LYS A 57 1.68 -3.92 6.34
C LYS A 57 2.81 -4.89 6.62
N LYS A 58 3.86 -4.42 7.25
CA LYS A 58 4.98 -5.28 7.56
C LYS A 58 4.65 -6.12 8.77
N LYS A 59 4.95 -7.42 8.69
CA LYS A 59 4.74 -8.32 9.79
C LYS A 59 6.10 -8.73 10.31
N PHE A 60 6.32 -8.57 11.60
CA PHE A 60 7.57 -8.95 12.20
C PHE A 60 7.46 -10.37 12.72
N MET A 61 8.47 -11.15 12.36
CA MET A 61 8.43 -12.51 12.80
C MET A 61 9.29 -12.61 14.00
N TYR A 62 8.97 -12.90 14.97
CA TYR A 62 9.79 -12.93 15.97
C TYR A 62 9.54 -13.51 16.98
N LYS A 63 9.79 -13.87 17.11
CA LYS A 63 9.70 -14.24 17.75
C LYS A 63 10.28 -14.19 18.28
N GLY A 64 10.47 -14.16 18.55
CA GLY A 64 10.96 -13.86 18.83
C GLY A 64 11.81 -13.57 18.45
N GLU A 65 11.97 -13.37 17.88
CA GLU A 65 12.51 -12.96 17.32
C GLU A 65 12.70 -12.57 17.45
#